data_3068231da90bba135d6abf6d89c619ac
#
_entry.id   3068231da90bba135d6abf6d89c619ac
#
_cell.length_a   1.000
_cell.length_b   1.000
_cell.length_c   1.000
_cell.angle_alpha   90.00
_cell.angle_beta   90.00
_cell.angle_gamma   90.00
#
_symmetry.space_group_name_H-M   'P 1'
#
loop_
_entity.id
_entity.type
_entity.pdbx_description
1 polymer ?
#
loop_
_entity_poly.entity_id
_entity_poly.type
_entity_poly.pdbx_seq_one_letter_code
_entity_poly.pdbx_strand_id
1 'polypeptide(L)'
;GYIDSYGFPVFDTPKKEVLDTFGDKITLGVVEFWKNEVEGLKDDQDGLNEFYRQFPRTEEHAFRDEAKESLFNLTKIYEQIDYNADLRNTAIVTTGSFQWQDGKLDSSVIFIPNKDGRFKISWVPPVNLQNRVIVRNGSKYPANEHCGAFGCDSYDISGTVDGRGSNGSLHGLTKFSMEDVPPNHFFLEYIARPQTAEIFFEDVLMACVFYGMPILCENNKPRLLYHFKRR
;
A
#
# COMPACT_ATOMS: atom_id res chain seq x y z
N GLY A 1 21.44 -32.58 3.65
CA GLY A 1 21.88 -31.23 3.24
C GLY A 1 21.19 -30.76 1.98
N TYR A 2 21.36 -29.49 1.64
CA TYR A 2 20.80 -28.88 0.45
C TYR A 2 21.90 -28.40 -0.52
N ILE A 3 23.10 -28.90 -0.30
CA ILE A 3 24.28 -28.65 -1.13
C ILE A 3 24.70 -30.00 -1.69
N ASP A 4 24.88 -30.11 -3.01
CA ASP A 4 25.28 -31.33 -3.66
C ASP A 4 26.76 -31.70 -3.39
N SER A 5 27.19 -32.86 -3.80
CA SER A 5 28.56 -33.36 -3.63
C SER A 5 29.62 -32.47 -4.34
N TYR A 6 29.23 -31.57 -5.21
CA TYR A 6 30.08 -30.61 -5.91
C TYR A 6 30.08 -29.22 -5.24
N GLY A 7 29.31 -29.01 -4.17
CA GLY A 7 29.23 -27.74 -3.43
C GLY A 7 28.20 -26.76 -3.98
N PHE A 8 27.31 -27.17 -4.87
CA PHE A 8 26.25 -26.29 -5.42
C PHE A 8 24.94 -26.46 -4.66
N PRO A 9 24.19 -25.35 -4.42
CA PRO A 9 22.88 -25.42 -3.78
C PRO A 9 21.86 -26.06 -4.69
N VAL A 10 21.07 -26.98 -4.14
CA VAL A 10 19.96 -27.67 -4.82
C VAL A 10 18.67 -26.91 -4.54
N PHE A 11 18.26 -26.03 -5.44
CA PHE A 11 17.08 -25.17 -5.25
C PHE A 11 15.77 -25.93 -5.41
N ASP A 12 15.61 -26.66 -6.52
CA ASP A 12 14.41 -27.44 -6.80
C ASP A 12 14.57 -28.88 -6.33
N THR A 13 13.45 -29.53 -6.00
CA THR A 13 13.44 -30.95 -5.64
C THR A 13 13.98 -31.78 -6.82
N PRO A 14 15.08 -32.55 -6.61
CA PRO A 14 15.75 -33.21 -7.71
C PRO A 14 14.91 -34.36 -8.30
N LYS A 15 14.79 -34.37 -9.61
CA LYS A 15 14.13 -35.48 -10.36
C LYS A 15 15.02 -36.71 -10.54
N LYS A 16 16.32 -36.58 -10.31
CA LYS A 16 17.31 -37.63 -10.36
C LYS A 16 18.01 -37.72 -9.02
N GLU A 17 18.63 -38.84 -8.74
CA GLU A 17 19.39 -39.02 -7.52
C GLU A 17 20.55 -38.01 -7.44
N VAL A 18 20.55 -37.18 -6.41
CA VAL A 18 21.60 -36.22 -6.10
C VAL A 18 22.07 -36.52 -4.68
N LEU A 19 23.36 -36.64 -4.49
CA LEU A 19 23.99 -36.86 -3.18
C LEU A 19 24.53 -35.52 -2.64
N ASP A 20 24.44 -35.35 -1.33
CA ASP A 20 25.07 -34.23 -0.65
C ASP A 20 26.59 -34.47 -0.45
N THR A 21 27.25 -33.50 0.21
CA THR A 21 28.69 -33.55 0.52
C THR A 21 29.07 -34.68 1.47
N PHE A 22 28.10 -35.31 2.15
CA PHE A 22 28.29 -36.45 3.06
C PHE A 22 27.94 -37.77 2.41
N GLY A 23 27.42 -37.77 1.17
CA GLY A 23 26.99 -38.94 0.46
C GLY A 23 25.53 -39.33 0.74
N ASP A 24 24.77 -38.49 1.45
CA ASP A 24 23.37 -38.71 1.71
C ASP A 24 22.51 -38.19 0.54
N LYS A 25 21.37 -38.87 0.31
CA LYS A 25 20.47 -38.52 -0.77
C LYS A 25 19.67 -37.26 -0.45
N ILE A 26 19.75 -36.25 -1.33
CA ILE A 26 18.91 -35.07 -1.27
C ILE A 26 17.52 -35.38 -1.78
N THR A 27 16.52 -35.35 -0.92
CA THR A 27 15.12 -35.66 -1.22
C THR A 27 14.26 -34.44 -1.54
N LEU A 28 14.65 -33.27 -1.04
CA LEU A 28 13.94 -31.99 -1.23
C LEU A 28 14.94 -30.90 -1.63
N GLY A 29 14.52 -30.00 -2.50
CA GLY A 29 15.23 -28.76 -2.77
C GLY A 29 15.00 -27.71 -1.70
N VAL A 30 15.87 -26.69 -1.62
CA VAL A 30 15.81 -25.59 -0.66
C VAL A 30 14.45 -24.87 -0.69
N VAL A 31 13.90 -24.66 -1.87
CA VAL A 31 12.62 -23.94 -2.04
C VAL A 31 11.46 -24.73 -1.42
N GLU A 32 11.42 -26.03 -1.65
CA GLU A 32 10.35 -26.88 -1.12
C GLU A 32 10.50 -27.10 0.39
N PHE A 33 11.73 -27.27 0.88
CA PHE A 33 12.01 -27.31 2.31
C PHE A 33 11.49 -26.02 2.99
N TRP A 34 11.86 -24.85 2.46
CA TRP A 34 11.47 -23.56 3.02
C TRP A 34 9.93 -23.44 3.08
N LYS A 35 9.22 -23.85 2.03
CA LYS A 35 7.75 -23.83 2.00
C LYS A 35 7.13 -24.76 3.04
N ASN A 36 7.69 -25.96 3.21
CA ASN A 36 7.19 -26.92 4.17
C ASN A 36 7.40 -26.46 5.61
N GLU A 37 8.54 -25.81 5.92
CA GLU A 37 8.79 -25.22 7.22
C GLU A 37 7.83 -24.06 7.52
N VAL A 38 7.60 -23.16 6.56
CA VAL A 38 6.63 -22.08 6.68
C VAL A 38 5.22 -22.61 6.91
N GLU A 39 4.79 -23.62 6.17
CA GLU A 39 3.47 -24.23 6.35
C GLU A 39 3.36 -24.95 7.70
N GLY A 40 4.43 -25.59 8.14
CA GLY A 40 4.49 -26.25 9.46
C GLY A 40 4.42 -25.29 10.64
N LEU A 41 4.92 -24.07 10.45
CA LEU A 41 4.96 -23.02 11.49
C LEU A 41 3.80 -22.02 11.39
N LYS A 42 2.85 -22.20 10.48
CA LYS A 42 1.76 -21.25 10.25
C LYS A 42 0.94 -20.86 11.48
N ASP A 43 0.79 -21.79 12.43
CA ASP A 43 0.05 -21.59 13.69
C ASP A 43 0.96 -21.14 14.84
N ASP A 44 2.28 -21.10 14.64
CA ASP A 44 3.29 -20.61 15.59
C ASP A 44 4.01 -19.39 15.00
N GLN A 45 3.52 -18.22 15.34
CA GLN A 45 4.01 -16.97 14.79
C GLN A 45 5.41 -16.58 15.29
N ASP A 46 5.73 -16.89 16.53
CA ASP A 46 7.06 -16.61 17.07
C ASP A 46 8.09 -17.50 16.39
N GLY A 47 7.77 -18.78 16.22
CA GLY A 47 8.59 -19.74 15.47
C GLY A 47 8.74 -19.36 14.00
N LEU A 48 7.66 -18.89 13.35
CA LEU A 48 7.68 -18.43 11.96
C LEU A 48 8.57 -17.18 11.78
N ASN A 49 8.45 -16.20 12.66
CA ASN A 49 9.28 -15.00 12.61
C ASN A 49 10.77 -15.34 12.87
N GLU A 50 11.05 -16.25 13.80
CA GLU A 50 12.41 -16.74 14.04
C GLU A 50 12.96 -17.48 12.81
N PHE A 51 12.16 -18.34 12.18
CA PHE A 51 12.54 -19.04 10.95
C PHE A 51 12.87 -18.06 9.82
N TYR A 52 12.05 -17.03 9.63
CA TYR A 52 12.31 -15.99 8.62
C TYR A 52 13.60 -15.20 8.89
N ARG A 53 13.93 -14.91 10.14
CA ARG A 53 15.20 -14.27 10.51
C ARG A 53 16.41 -15.16 10.22
N GLN A 54 16.28 -16.46 10.48
CA GLN A 54 17.36 -17.42 10.27
C GLN A 54 17.54 -17.80 8.80
N PHE A 55 16.45 -17.84 8.03
CA PHE A 55 16.43 -18.24 6.62
C PHE A 55 15.69 -17.18 5.76
N PRO A 56 16.19 -15.94 5.73
CA PRO A 56 15.50 -14.85 5.05
C PRO A 56 15.53 -15.04 3.53
N ARG A 57 14.37 -14.77 2.87
CA ARG A 57 14.28 -14.67 1.41
C ARG A 57 14.20 -13.24 0.93
N THR A 58 13.89 -12.29 1.81
CA THR A 58 13.85 -10.85 1.56
C THR A 58 14.56 -10.12 2.70
N GLU A 59 14.87 -8.84 2.49
CA GLU A 59 15.46 -8.00 3.54
C GLU A 59 14.50 -7.88 4.74
N GLU A 60 13.20 -7.75 4.48
CA GLU A 60 12.17 -7.67 5.52
C GLU A 60 12.13 -8.93 6.39
N HIS A 61 12.41 -10.11 5.81
CA HIS A 61 12.50 -11.35 6.58
C HIS A 61 13.67 -11.31 7.56
N ALA A 62 14.82 -10.78 7.14
CA ALA A 62 16.03 -10.72 7.98
C ALA A 62 15.89 -9.78 9.19
N PHE A 63 15.05 -8.74 9.07
CA PHE A 63 14.88 -7.69 10.06
C PHE A 63 13.54 -7.73 10.79
N ARG A 64 12.84 -8.88 10.79
CA ARG A 64 11.61 -9.04 11.56
C ARG A 64 11.88 -8.93 13.06
N ASP A 65 11.28 -7.94 13.70
CA ASP A 65 11.37 -7.76 15.14
C ASP A 65 10.39 -8.67 15.90
N GLU A 66 10.73 -8.99 17.15
CA GLU A 66 9.79 -9.64 18.05
C GLU A 66 8.67 -8.67 18.44
N ALA A 67 7.42 -9.14 18.31
CA ALA A 67 6.21 -8.32 18.50
C ALA A 67 5.97 -7.84 19.95
N LYS A 68 6.89 -8.09 20.89
CA LYS A 68 6.65 -7.96 22.35
C LYS A 68 6.40 -6.53 22.84
N GLU A 69 6.77 -5.51 22.08
CA GLU A 69 6.60 -4.10 22.48
C GLU A 69 5.77 -3.24 21.50
N SER A 70 5.22 -3.82 20.45
CA SER A 70 4.43 -3.10 19.47
C SER A 70 2.95 -3.02 19.85
N LEU A 71 2.34 -1.83 19.73
CA LEU A 71 0.88 -1.63 19.82
C LEU A 71 0.13 -2.32 18.66
N PHE A 72 0.83 -2.63 17.57
CA PHE A 72 0.26 -3.26 16.38
C PHE A 72 0.60 -4.75 16.37
N ASN A 73 -0.30 -5.55 15.81
CA ASN A 73 -0.03 -6.94 15.54
C ASN A 73 0.95 -7.05 14.34
N LEU A 74 2.24 -7.09 14.64
CA LEU A 74 3.32 -7.13 13.64
C LEU A 74 3.19 -8.35 12.72
N THR A 75 2.72 -9.48 13.25
CA THR A 75 2.45 -10.68 12.47
C THR A 75 1.50 -10.41 11.30
N LYS A 76 0.33 -9.83 11.58
CA LYS A 76 -0.64 -9.48 10.53
C LYS A 76 -0.11 -8.44 9.56
N ILE A 77 0.76 -7.55 10.02
CA ILE A 77 1.44 -6.58 9.16
C ILE A 77 2.39 -7.31 8.21
N TYR A 78 3.21 -8.24 8.70
CA TYR A 78 4.12 -9.01 7.86
C TYR A 78 3.38 -9.93 6.89
N GLU A 79 2.32 -10.61 7.33
CA GLU A 79 1.46 -11.38 6.43
C GLU A 79 0.91 -10.53 5.27
N GLN A 80 0.48 -9.29 5.57
CA GLN A 80 0.00 -8.37 4.55
C GLN A 80 1.12 -7.87 3.63
N ILE A 81 2.31 -7.62 4.17
CA ILE A 81 3.50 -7.25 3.38
C ILE A 81 3.85 -8.37 2.42
N ASP A 82 3.91 -9.61 2.91
CA ASP A 82 4.22 -10.81 2.10
C ASP A 82 3.15 -11.02 1.01
N TYR A 83 1.88 -10.86 1.36
CA TYR A 83 0.78 -10.92 0.39
C TYR A 83 0.93 -9.86 -0.71
N ASN A 84 1.26 -8.62 -0.34
CA ASN A 84 1.44 -7.53 -1.28
C ASN A 84 2.70 -7.71 -2.16
N ALA A 85 3.74 -8.37 -1.65
CA ALA A 85 4.96 -8.65 -2.40
C ALA A 85 4.83 -9.81 -3.39
N ASP A 86 3.79 -10.65 -3.28
CA ASP A 86 3.52 -11.72 -4.25
C ASP A 86 3.20 -11.10 -5.62
N LEU A 87 3.96 -11.48 -6.66
CA LEU A 87 3.79 -10.98 -8.03
C LEU A 87 2.37 -11.16 -8.58
N ARG A 88 1.62 -12.14 -8.08
CA ARG A 88 0.21 -12.37 -8.46
C ARG A 88 -0.71 -11.27 -7.91
N ASN A 89 -0.35 -10.65 -6.80
CA ASN A 89 -1.12 -9.63 -6.09
C ASN A 89 -0.68 -8.21 -6.46
N THR A 90 0.58 -8.00 -6.86
CA THR A 90 1.10 -6.68 -7.27
C THR A 90 0.38 -6.10 -8.50
N ALA A 91 -0.22 -6.94 -9.34
CA ALA A 91 -1.02 -6.49 -10.49
C ALA A 91 -2.30 -5.72 -10.10
N ILE A 92 -2.73 -5.80 -8.83
CA ILE A 92 -3.95 -5.12 -8.33
C ILE A 92 -3.68 -3.63 -8.11
N VAL A 93 -2.43 -3.23 -7.83
CA VAL A 93 -2.08 -1.84 -7.53
C VAL A 93 -1.58 -1.12 -8.77
N THR A 94 -2.20 0.00 -9.09
CA THR A 94 -1.80 0.88 -10.20
C THR A 94 -1.22 2.18 -9.64
N THR A 95 0.01 2.51 -10.04
CA THR A 95 0.64 3.81 -9.74
C THR A 95 0.21 4.84 -10.78
N GLY A 96 -0.07 6.08 -10.36
CA GLY A 96 -0.50 7.13 -11.27
C GLY A 96 -0.67 8.49 -10.61
N SER A 97 -1.29 9.40 -11.35
CA SER A 97 -1.57 10.76 -10.92
C SER A 97 -2.99 11.16 -11.28
N PHE A 98 -3.62 11.98 -10.45
CA PHE A 98 -4.87 12.64 -10.78
C PHE A 98 -4.58 13.94 -11.54
N GLN A 99 -5.44 14.28 -12.48
CA GLN A 99 -5.37 15.52 -13.23
C GLN A 99 -6.77 16.06 -13.49
N TRP A 100 -6.89 17.37 -13.51
CA TRP A 100 -8.11 18.03 -14.01
C TRP A 100 -8.27 17.76 -15.51
N GLN A 101 -9.47 17.42 -15.93
CA GLN A 101 -9.78 17.15 -17.32
C GLN A 101 -9.47 18.38 -18.18
N ASP A 102 -8.73 18.17 -19.27
CA ASP A 102 -8.29 19.22 -20.21
C ASP A 102 -7.46 20.34 -19.54
N GLY A 103 -6.85 20.07 -18.38
CA GLY A 103 -6.09 21.04 -17.60
C GLY A 103 -6.94 22.17 -17.00
N LYS A 104 -8.26 22.05 -17.04
CA LYS A 104 -9.18 23.07 -16.55
C LYS A 104 -9.51 22.83 -15.08
N LEU A 105 -9.08 23.73 -14.22
CA LEU A 105 -9.36 23.67 -12.78
C LEU A 105 -10.87 23.56 -12.50
N ASP A 106 -11.22 22.79 -11.46
CA ASP A 106 -12.61 22.57 -11.01
C ASP A 106 -13.52 21.87 -12.03
N SER A 107 -12.91 21.23 -13.05
CA SER A 107 -13.60 20.32 -13.98
C SER A 107 -13.70 18.92 -13.37
N SER A 108 -14.04 17.92 -14.18
CA SER A 108 -13.88 16.52 -13.78
C SER A 108 -12.40 16.17 -13.58
N VAL A 109 -12.12 15.22 -12.71
CA VAL A 109 -10.79 14.68 -12.49
C VAL A 109 -10.68 13.33 -13.22
N ILE A 110 -9.52 13.09 -13.82
CA ILE A 110 -9.17 11.81 -14.43
C ILE A 110 -7.95 11.22 -13.72
N PHE A 111 -7.89 9.90 -13.63
CA PHE A 111 -6.70 9.18 -13.16
C PHE A 111 -5.88 8.71 -14.36
N ILE A 112 -4.60 9.05 -14.37
CA ILE A 112 -3.66 8.69 -15.43
C ILE A 112 -2.62 7.72 -14.85
N PRO A 113 -2.62 6.44 -15.27
CA PRO A 113 -1.57 5.50 -14.91
C PRO A 113 -0.20 6.02 -15.35
N ASN A 114 0.74 6.07 -14.41
CA ASN A 114 2.10 6.55 -14.64
C ASN A 114 3.03 5.96 -13.58
N LYS A 115 4.16 5.40 -13.98
CA LYS A 115 5.14 4.80 -13.07
C LYS A 115 5.74 5.81 -12.08
N ASP A 116 5.84 7.07 -12.48
CA ASP A 116 6.37 8.16 -11.65
C ASP A 116 5.25 8.90 -10.88
N GLY A 117 4.03 8.37 -10.93
CA GLY A 117 2.88 8.92 -10.21
C GLY A 117 3.05 8.79 -8.70
N ARG A 118 2.42 9.69 -7.97
CA ARG A 118 2.53 9.72 -6.49
C ARG A 118 1.43 8.91 -5.80
N PHE A 119 0.39 8.50 -6.52
CA PHE A 119 -0.71 7.71 -5.99
C PHE A 119 -0.53 6.24 -6.32
N LYS A 120 -0.84 5.39 -5.36
CA LYS A 120 -1.04 3.95 -5.55
C LYS A 120 -2.50 3.64 -5.28
N ILE A 121 -3.19 3.08 -6.27
CA ILE A 121 -4.62 2.74 -6.15
C ILE A 121 -4.84 1.27 -6.50
N SER A 122 -5.72 0.62 -5.76
CA SER A 122 -6.13 -0.77 -5.99
C SER A 122 -7.58 -0.89 -6.47
N TRP A 123 -8.33 0.22 -6.46
CA TRP A 123 -9.70 0.25 -6.94
C TRP A 123 -10.01 1.60 -7.59
N VAL A 124 -10.60 1.55 -8.76
CA VAL A 124 -11.15 2.70 -9.48
C VAL A 124 -12.68 2.61 -9.43
N PRO A 125 -13.38 3.64 -8.95
CA PRO A 125 -14.83 3.61 -8.88
C PRO A 125 -15.47 3.48 -10.26
N PRO A 126 -16.61 2.79 -10.38
CA PRO A 126 -17.41 2.80 -11.60
C PRO A 126 -17.71 4.23 -12.07
N VAL A 127 -17.89 4.42 -13.37
CA VAL A 127 -18.05 5.76 -13.98
C VAL A 127 -19.20 6.56 -13.34
N ASN A 128 -20.28 5.88 -12.94
CA ASN A 128 -21.42 6.51 -12.27
C ASN A 128 -21.11 7.00 -10.84
N LEU A 129 -20.01 6.58 -10.23
CA LEU A 129 -19.54 7.06 -8.94
C LEU A 129 -18.39 8.08 -9.05
N GLN A 130 -17.77 8.23 -10.25
CA GLN A 130 -16.67 9.18 -10.42
C GLN A 130 -17.18 10.63 -10.47
N ASN A 131 -16.39 11.53 -9.88
CA ASN A 131 -16.61 12.98 -9.91
C ASN A 131 -17.99 13.44 -9.40
N ARG A 132 -18.61 12.65 -8.52
CA ARG A 132 -19.92 12.99 -7.96
C ARG A 132 -19.80 13.99 -6.83
N VAL A 133 -20.26 15.20 -7.08
CA VAL A 133 -20.38 16.27 -6.09
C VAL A 133 -21.81 16.79 -6.04
N ILE A 134 -22.26 17.17 -4.85
CA ILE A 134 -23.54 17.83 -4.61
C ILE A 134 -23.26 19.30 -4.36
N VAL A 135 -23.94 20.19 -5.08
CA VAL A 135 -23.85 21.64 -4.85
C VAL A 135 -25.01 22.08 -3.96
N ARG A 136 -24.70 22.64 -2.80
CA ARG A 136 -25.68 23.23 -1.85
C ARG A 136 -25.20 24.60 -1.44
N ASN A 137 -26.03 25.63 -1.61
CA ASN A 137 -25.71 27.01 -1.26
C ASN A 137 -24.36 27.51 -1.83
N GLY A 138 -24.03 27.12 -3.05
CA GLY A 138 -22.78 27.48 -3.72
C GLY A 138 -21.54 26.68 -3.28
N SER A 139 -21.66 25.80 -2.31
CA SER A 139 -20.57 24.93 -1.85
C SER A 139 -20.71 23.51 -2.41
N LYS A 140 -19.58 22.87 -2.71
CA LYS A 140 -19.49 21.51 -3.21
C LYS A 140 -19.31 20.53 -2.05
N TYR A 141 -20.08 19.43 -2.08
CA TYR A 141 -20.01 18.36 -1.09
C TYR A 141 -19.80 17.02 -1.76
N PRO A 142 -19.12 16.06 -1.12
CA PRO A 142 -18.98 14.71 -1.64
C PRO A 142 -20.33 14.00 -1.70
N ALA A 143 -20.63 13.39 -2.84
CA ALA A 143 -21.91 12.67 -3.03
C ALA A 143 -21.84 11.20 -2.58
N ASN A 144 -20.63 10.64 -2.46
CA ASN A 144 -20.38 9.23 -2.15
C ASN A 144 -19.90 9.03 -0.69
N GLU A 145 -20.38 9.84 0.25
CA GLU A 145 -20.02 9.74 1.67
C GLU A 145 -20.38 8.38 2.30
N HIS A 146 -21.36 7.69 1.72
CA HIS A 146 -21.78 6.36 2.11
C HIS A 146 -20.86 5.25 1.59
N CYS A 147 -20.02 5.53 0.57
CA CYS A 147 -19.12 4.54 -0.03
C CYS A 147 -17.78 4.44 0.69
N GLY A 148 -17.30 5.52 1.28
CA GLY A 148 -15.98 5.55 1.92
C GLY A 148 -15.59 6.92 2.44
N ALA A 149 -14.35 7.03 2.88
CA ALA A 149 -13.76 8.28 3.34
C ALA A 149 -12.23 8.26 3.18
N PHE A 150 -11.64 9.45 3.16
CA PHE A 150 -10.19 9.63 3.23
C PHE A 150 -9.75 10.04 4.63
N GLY A 151 -8.58 9.56 5.05
CA GLY A 151 -7.81 10.08 6.17
C GLY A 151 -6.57 10.79 5.64
N CYS A 152 -6.29 12.01 6.14
CA CYS A 152 -5.17 12.81 5.69
C CYS A 152 -4.40 13.40 6.87
N ASP A 153 -3.10 13.16 6.89
CA ASP A 153 -2.12 13.94 7.66
C ASP A 153 -1.38 14.85 6.69
N SER A 154 -1.62 16.17 6.82
CA SER A 154 -1.07 17.19 5.94
C SER A 154 0.12 17.90 6.58
N TYR A 155 0.85 18.69 5.81
CA TYR A 155 1.89 19.59 6.29
C TYR A 155 1.66 21.02 5.77
N ASP A 156 2.06 22.01 6.55
CA ASP A 156 1.84 23.41 6.21
C ASP A 156 3.04 24.10 5.56
N ILE A 157 4.26 23.58 5.79
CA ILE A 157 5.50 24.23 5.35
C ILE A 157 6.16 23.40 4.26
N SER A 158 6.39 24.00 3.11
CA SER A 158 7.01 23.33 1.95
C SER A 158 8.49 23.02 2.15
N GLY A 159 9.22 23.90 2.83
CA GLY A 159 10.64 23.74 3.14
C GLY A 159 10.89 23.52 4.63
N THR A 160 11.92 22.74 4.96
CA THR A 160 12.47 22.63 6.31
C THR A 160 13.93 23.07 6.28
N VAL A 161 14.40 23.66 7.38
CA VAL A 161 15.78 24.16 7.49
C VAL A 161 16.81 23.05 7.19
N ASP A 162 16.48 21.80 7.54
CA ASP A 162 17.36 20.64 7.40
C ASP A 162 17.07 19.78 6.15
N GLY A 163 16.13 20.18 5.28
CA GLY A 163 15.69 19.40 4.13
C GLY A 163 14.96 18.07 4.50
N ARG A 164 14.75 17.79 5.78
CA ARG A 164 14.15 16.56 6.33
C ARG A 164 12.71 16.80 6.81
N GLY A 165 11.85 17.29 5.94
CA GLY A 165 10.44 17.43 6.27
C GLY A 165 9.69 16.08 6.22
N SER A 166 8.73 15.87 7.14
CA SER A 166 7.81 14.73 7.07
C SER A 166 6.98 14.77 5.79
N ASN A 167 6.69 13.62 5.21
CA ASN A 167 5.75 13.51 4.11
C ASN A 167 4.33 13.84 4.59
N GLY A 168 3.50 14.33 3.69
CA GLY A 168 2.06 14.28 3.86
C GLY A 168 1.55 12.91 3.44
N SER A 169 0.43 12.48 4.02
CA SER A 169 -0.21 11.22 3.65
C SER A 169 -1.71 11.37 3.42
N LEU A 170 -2.22 10.58 2.49
CA LEU A 170 -3.65 10.40 2.24
C LEU A 170 -3.93 8.92 2.05
N HIS A 171 -4.87 8.38 2.80
CA HIS A 171 -5.33 7.01 2.66
C HIS A 171 -6.84 6.99 2.45
N GLY A 172 -7.28 6.20 1.48
CA GLY A 172 -8.70 5.99 1.18
C GLY A 172 -9.16 4.63 1.70
N LEU A 173 -10.26 4.61 2.46
CA LEU A 173 -10.90 3.41 2.97
C LEU A 173 -12.36 3.37 2.53
N THR A 174 -12.77 2.27 1.89
CA THR A 174 -14.17 2.02 1.59
C THR A 174 -14.92 1.48 2.80
N LYS A 175 -16.22 1.74 2.83
CA LYS A 175 -17.17 1.20 3.81
C LYS A 175 -18.01 0.10 3.16
N PHE A 176 -18.76 -0.62 3.96
CA PHE A 176 -19.86 -1.42 3.42
C PHE A 176 -20.91 -0.50 2.80
N SER A 177 -21.26 -0.74 1.54
CA SER A 177 -22.19 0.06 0.76
C SER A 177 -23.07 -0.85 -0.11
N MET A 178 -24.24 -0.36 -0.51
CA MET A 178 -25.10 -1.03 -1.50
C MET A 178 -24.69 -0.76 -2.94
N GLU A 179 -23.70 0.13 -3.15
CA GLU A 179 -23.09 0.41 -4.43
C GLU A 179 -22.02 -0.65 -4.77
N ASP A 180 -21.54 -0.65 -6.01
CA ASP A 180 -20.44 -1.52 -6.46
C ASP A 180 -19.09 -1.01 -5.92
N VAL A 181 -18.87 -1.26 -4.63
CA VAL A 181 -17.71 -0.80 -3.86
C VAL A 181 -17.16 -1.97 -3.04
N PRO A 182 -15.86 -2.30 -3.12
CA PRO A 182 -15.27 -3.34 -2.28
C PRO A 182 -15.40 -2.94 -0.79
N PRO A 183 -15.97 -3.79 0.07
CA PRO A 183 -16.20 -3.42 1.47
C PRO A 183 -14.92 -3.44 2.29
N ASN A 184 -14.78 -2.47 3.21
CA ASN A 184 -13.68 -2.39 4.17
C ASN A 184 -12.28 -2.52 3.52
N HIS A 185 -12.07 -1.87 2.38
CA HIS A 185 -10.87 -1.99 1.59
C HIS A 185 -10.08 -0.68 1.58
N PHE A 186 -8.79 -0.74 1.90
CA PHE A 186 -7.87 0.37 1.65
C PHE A 186 -7.55 0.41 0.15
N PHE A 187 -8.08 1.41 -0.54
CA PHE A 187 -8.04 1.48 -1.99
C PHE A 187 -7.05 2.50 -2.54
N LEU A 188 -6.58 3.43 -1.71
CA LEU A 188 -5.66 4.49 -2.12
C LEU A 188 -4.61 4.75 -1.05
N GLU A 189 -3.37 4.85 -1.50
CA GLU A 189 -2.23 5.35 -0.76
C GLU A 189 -1.59 6.52 -1.52
N TYR A 190 -1.33 7.61 -0.81
CA TYR A 190 -0.51 8.72 -1.27
C TYR A 190 0.38 9.16 -0.11
N ILE A 191 1.68 8.93 -0.23
CA ILE A 191 2.69 9.35 0.74
C ILE A 191 3.76 10.10 -0.04
N ALA A 192 3.76 11.42 0.07
CA ALA A 192 4.68 12.25 -0.68
C ALA A 192 4.91 13.61 -0.03
N ARG A 193 6.03 14.23 -0.43
CA ARG A 193 6.33 15.62 -0.13
C ARG A 193 6.72 16.32 -1.43
N PRO A 194 5.74 16.78 -2.25
CA PRO A 194 6.03 17.55 -3.45
C PRO A 194 6.73 18.88 -3.10
N GLN A 195 7.24 19.57 -4.12
CA GLN A 195 8.02 20.78 -3.96
C GLN A 195 7.32 21.88 -3.14
N THR A 196 5.99 21.96 -3.26
CA THR A 196 5.19 22.89 -2.49
C THR A 196 4.01 22.19 -1.83
N ALA A 197 3.55 22.72 -0.68
CA ALA A 197 2.39 22.20 0.02
C ALA A 197 1.11 22.35 -0.83
N GLU A 198 1.03 23.38 -1.66
CA GLU A 198 -0.09 23.63 -2.56
C GLU A 198 -0.27 22.50 -3.58
N ILE A 199 0.82 21.89 -4.08
CA ILE A 199 0.75 20.72 -4.97
C ILE A 199 0.14 19.53 -4.21
N PHE A 200 0.57 19.32 -2.96
CA PHE A 200 -0.02 18.26 -2.12
C PHE A 200 -1.51 18.50 -1.89
N PHE A 201 -1.91 19.74 -1.57
CA PHE A 201 -3.31 20.09 -1.31
C PHE A 201 -4.18 19.89 -2.56
N GLU A 202 -3.65 20.24 -3.73
CA GLU A 202 -4.35 20.06 -5.00
C GLU A 202 -4.48 18.58 -5.37
N ASP A 203 -3.43 17.78 -5.16
CA ASP A 203 -3.46 16.33 -5.33
C ASP A 203 -4.55 15.69 -4.45
N VAL A 204 -4.59 16.06 -3.17
CA VAL A 204 -5.60 15.58 -2.21
C VAL A 204 -7.01 16.00 -2.64
N LEU A 205 -7.20 17.24 -3.07
CA LEU A 205 -8.49 17.73 -3.57
C LEU A 205 -8.96 16.94 -4.79
N MET A 206 -8.07 16.72 -5.76
CA MET A 206 -8.40 15.93 -6.95
C MET A 206 -8.81 14.49 -6.60
N ALA A 207 -8.11 13.84 -5.66
CA ALA A 207 -8.51 12.52 -5.20
C ALA A 207 -9.92 12.53 -4.57
N CYS A 208 -10.21 13.49 -3.69
CA CYS A 208 -11.52 13.63 -3.07
C CYS A 208 -12.63 13.86 -4.12
N VAL A 209 -12.37 14.69 -5.13
CA VAL A 209 -13.33 14.98 -6.21
C VAL A 209 -13.55 13.74 -7.08
N PHE A 210 -12.47 13.04 -7.48
CA PHE A 210 -12.58 11.86 -8.33
C PHE A 210 -13.42 10.76 -7.69
N TYR A 211 -13.19 10.47 -6.41
CA TYR A 211 -13.96 9.46 -5.67
C TYR A 211 -15.29 9.98 -5.13
N GLY A 212 -15.49 11.30 -5.07
CA GLY A 212 -16.68 11.92 -4.48
C GLY A 212 -16.86 11.59 -2.99
N MET A 213 -15.77 11.35 -2.27
CA MET A 213 -15.76 10.90 -0.86
C MET A 213 -15.27 12.02 0.07
N PRO A 214 -15.78 12.05 1.33
CA PRO A 214 -15.33 13.01 2.32
C PRO A 214 -13.91 12.70 2.82
N ILE A 215 -13.29 13.72 3.43
CA ILE A 215 -11.96 13.63 4.01
C ILE A 215 -11.99 14.01 5.48
N LEU A 216 -11.29 13.24 6.30
CA LEU A 216 -10.94 13.56 7.67
C LEU A 216 -9.49 14.03 7.70
N CYS A 217 -9.29 15.30 8.09
CA CYS A 217 -7.97 15.92 8.20
C CYS A 217 -7.61 16.16 9.66
N GLU A 218 -6.33 16.00 9.99
CA GLU A 218 -5.82 16.47 11.26
C GLU A 218 -5.90 18.02 11.34
N ASN A 219 -6.53 18.54 12.39
CA ASN A 219 -6.86 19.98 12.49
C ASN A 219 -5.73 20.85 13.08
N ASN A 220 -4.57 20.28 13.36
CA ASN A 220 -3.40 21.04 13.83
C ASN A 220 -2.72 21.87 12.72
N LYS A 221 -3.06 21.60 11.44
CA LYS A 221 -2.50 22.23 10.25
C LYS A 221 -3.62 22.72 9.30
N PRO A 222 -4.10 23.95 9.45
CA PRO A 222 -5.35 24.40 8.82
C PRO A 222 -5.23 24.74 7.32
N ARG A 223 -4.02 24.81 6.72
CA ARG A 223 -3.83 25.30 5.34
C ARG A 223 -4.55 24.44 4.30
N LEU A 224 -4.58 23.09 4.47
CA LEU A 224 -5.34 22.20 3.60
C LEU A 224 -6.84 22.56 3.60
N LEU A 225 -7.42 22.80 4.78
CA LEU A 225 -8.84 23.19 4.90
C LEU A 225 -9.12 24.54 4.25
N TYR A 226 -8.19 25.51 4.38
CA TYR A 226 -8.30 26.79 3.66
C TYR A 226 -8.20 26.62 2.15
N HIS A 227 -7.34 25.72 1.67
CA HIS A 227 -7.25 25.42 0.25
C HIS A 227 -8.59 24.88 -0.27
N PHE A 228 -9.19 23.92 0.41
CA PHE A 228 -10.51 23.35 0.03
C PHE A 228 -11.63 24.40 0.03
N LYS A 229 -11.63 25.33 1.01
CA LYS A 229 -12.65 26.40 1.09
C LYS A 229 -12.58 27.42 -0.05
N ARG A 230 -11.44 27.52 -0.71
CA ARG A 230 -11.24 28.44 -1.85
C ARG A 230 -11.59 27.83 -3.20
N ARG A 231 -11.75 26.53 -3.23
CA ARG A 231 -11.98 25.74 -4.44
C ARG A 231 -13.41 25.23 -4.47
#